data_d4ee1f345422e23f509eacf41a13e82b
#
_entry.id   d4ee1f345422e23f509eacf41a13e82b
#
_cell.length_a   1.000
_cell.length_b   1.000
_cell.length_c   1.000
_cell.angle_alpha   90.00
_cell.angle_beta   90.00
_cell.angle_gamma   90.00
#
_symmetry.space_group_name_H-M   'P 1'
#
loop_
_entity.id
_entity.type
_entity.pdbx_description
1 polymer ?
#
loop_
_entity_poly.entity_id
_entity_poly.type
_entity_poly.pdbx_seq_one_letter_code
_entity_poly.pdbx_strand_id
1 'polypeptide(L)'
;MKEYMGRRSMKDMFTEYISKVKAVEVMQNQIAELEKNIDALDEDIEELEDAGLNRTVETLCKTRNSLNLERLELEIHVCKLRLWLAEFEKARQMTR
;
A
#
# COMPACT_ATOMS: atom_id res chain seq x y z
N MET A 1 17.83 3.46 34.36
CA MET A 1 16.55 3.68 33.72
C MET A 1 16.63 3.78 32.21
N LYS A 2 17.75 4.17 31.71
CA LYS A 2 17.93 4.30 30.28
C LYS A 2 17.80 3.01 29.52
N GLU A 3 18.12 1.92 30.15
CA GLU A 3 18.00 0.60 29.53
C GLU A 3 16.54 0.25 29.20
N TYR A 4 15.59 0.94 29.80
CA TYR A 4 14.19 0.72 29.50
C TYR A 4 13.71 1.44 28.26
N MET A 5 14.44 2.42 27.80
CA MET A 5 14.00 3.22 26.66
C MET A 5 13.96 2.45 25.36
N GLY A 6 14.81 1.47 25.20
CA GLY A 6 14.81 0.61 24.03
C GLY A 6 14.04 -0.70 24.21
N ARG A 7 13.54 -0.94 25.40
CA ARG A 7 12.83 -2.17 25.70
C ARG A 7 11.35 -1.99 25.63
N ARG A 8 10.71 -2.90 24.97
CA ARG A 8 9.25 -2.95 24.90
C ARG A 8 8.78 -4.20 25.60
N SER A 9 7.64 -4.10 26.28
CA SER A 9 7.00 -5.27 26.84
C SER A 9 6.52 -6.16 25.71
N MET A 10 6.33 -7.43 25.99
CA MET A 10 5.76 -8.38 25.05
C MET A 10 4.40 -7.89 24.54
N LYS A 11 3.62 -7.31 25.43
CA LYS A 11 2.31 -6.76 25.12
C LYS A 11 2.41 -5.62 24.09
N ASP A 12 3.37 -4.71 24.28
CA ASP A 12 3.57 -3.57 23.37
C ASP A 12 4.01 -4.05 21.99
N MET A 13 4.89 -5.03 21.94
CA MET A 13 5.36 -5.61 20.69
C MET A 13 4.23 -6.31 19.94
N PHE A 14 3.38 -7.02 20.67
CA PHE A 14 2.22 -7.67 20.09
C PHE A 14 1.20 -6.66 19.56
N THR A 15 0.99 -5.59 20.29
CA THR A 15 0.09 -4.51 19.87
C THR A 15 0.60 -3.89 18.57
N GLU A 16 1.90 -3.65 18.48
CA GLU A 16 2.51 -3.10 17.28
C GLU A 16 2.38 -4.07 16.11
N TYR A 17 2.60 -5.35 16.35
CA TYR A 17 2.44 -6.40 15.33
C TYR A 17 1.02 -6.39 14.76
N ILE A 18 0.01 -6.40 15.62
CA ILE A 18 -1.39 -6.40 15.20
C ILE A 18 -1.71 -5.13 14.42
N SER A 19 -1.23 -3.99 14.88
CA SER A 19 -1.42 -2.71 14.21
C SER A 19 -0.85 -2.74 12.79
N LYS A 20 0.33 -3.31 12.60
CA LYS A 20 0.96 -3.40 11.29
C LYS A 20 0.26 -4.39 10.36
N VAL A 21 -0.24 -5.50 10.91
CA VAL A 21 -1.05 -6.45 10.13
C VAL A 21 -2.31 -5.76 9.62
N LYS A 22 -2.99 -5.01 10.46
CA LYS A 22 -4.19 -4.26 10.06
C LYS A 22 -3.86 -3.18 9.04
N ALA A 23 -2.74 -2.50 9.20
CA ALA A 23 -2.31 -1.48 8.24
C ALA A 23 -2.08 -2.09 6.85
N VAL A 24 -1.44 -3.25 6.78
CA VAL A 24 -1.25 -3.96 5.52
C VAL A 24 -2.60 -4.29 4.88
N GLU A 25 -3.53 -4.79 5.65
CA GLU A 25 -4.86 -5.16 5.17
C GLU A 25 -5.60 -3.96 4.58
N VAL A 26 -5.60 -2.83 5.31
CA VAL A 26 -6.21 -1.58 4.85
C VAL A 26 -5.56 -1.09 3.56
N MET A 27 -4.23 -1.09 3.51
CA MET A 27 -3.49 -0.64 2.33
C MET A 27 -3.74 -1.54 1.12
N GLN A 28 -3.82 -2.85 1.32
CA GLN A 28 -4.14 -3.78 0.24
C GLN A 28 -5.53 -3.52 -0.33
N ASN A 29 -6.49 -3.20 0.52
CA ASN A 29 -7.83 -2.84 0.08
C ASN A 29 -7.82 -1.54 -0.72
N GLN A 30 -7.03 -0.56 -0.30
CA GLN A 30 -6.86 0.70 -1.03
C GLN A 30 -6.21 0.47 -2.39
N ILE A 31 -5.21 -0.39 -2.45
CA ILE A 31 -4.54 -0.76 -3.71
C ILE A 31 -5.55 -1.39 -4.66
N ALA A 32 -6.37 -2.31 -4.18
CA ALA A 32 -7.39 -2.96 -5.00
C ALA A 32 -8.40 -1.96 -5.56
N GLU A 33 -8.82 -0.99 -4.75
CA GLU A 33 -9.71 0.08 -5.21
C GLU A 33 -9.05 0.96 -6.27
N LEU A 34 -7.79 1.31 -6.07
CA LEU A 34 -7.04 2.10 -7.06
C LEU A 34 -6.89 1.34 -8.37
N GLU A 35 -6.57 0.06 -8.33
CA GLU A 35 -6.45 -0.77 -9.52
C GLU A 35 -7.76 -0.82 -10.30
N LYS A 36 -8.86 -0.95 -9.58
CA LYS A 36 -10.19 -0.97 -10.18
C LYS A 36 -10.49 0.36 -10.89
N ASN A 37 -10.15 1.48 -10.24
CA ASN A 37 -10.36 2.81 -10.82
C ASN A 37 -9.45 3.05 -12.02
N ILE A 38 -8.21 2.57 -11.97
CA ILE A 38 -7.26 2.66 -13.08
C ILE A 38 -7.78 1.89 -14.28
N ASP A 39 -8.27 0.68 -14.07
CA ASP A 39 -8.82 -0.16 -15.14
C ASP A 39 -10.03 0.52 -15.79
N ALA A 40 -10.91 1.12 -14.99
CA ALA A 40 -12.06 1.86 -15.51
C ALA A 40 -11.62 3.07 -16.35
N LEU A 41 -10.60 3.79 -15.90
CA LEU A 41 -10.03 4.90 -16.66
C LEU A 41 -9.40 4.45 -17.98
N ASP A 42 -8.71 3.32 -17.97
CA ASP A 42 -8.10 2.77 -19.19
C ASP A 42 -9.16 2.44 -20.23
N GLU A 43 -10.28 1.88 -19.81
CA GLU A 43 -11.40 1.60 -20.71
C GLU A 43 -11.98 2.90 -21.29
N ASP A 44 -12.20 3.91 -20.43
CA ASP A 44 -12.72 5.20 -20.87
C ASP A 44 -11.76 5.91 -21.83
N ILE A 45 -10.47 5.84 -21.57
CA ILE A 45 -9.43 6.41 -22.43
C ILE A 45 -9.50 5.76 -23.81
N GLU A 46 -9.59 4.44 -23.88
CA GLU A 46 -9.67 3.73 -25.13
C GLU A 46 -10.88 4.14 -25.95
N GLU A 47 -12.05 4.23 -25.31
CA GLU A 47 -13.27 4.68 -25.97
C GLU A 47 -13.16 6.10 -26.51
N LEU A 48 -12.58 6.99 -25.73
CA LEU A 48 -12.43 8.39 -26.11
C LEU A 48 -11.38 8.59 -27.19
N GLU A 49 -10.32 7.79 -27.19
CA GLU A 49 -9.33 7.78 -28.26
C GLU A 49 -9.98 7.39 -29.59
N ASP A 50 -10.81 6.35 -29.58
CA ASP A 50 -11.54 5.92 -30.75
C ASP A 50 -12.50 6.99 -31.26
N ALA A 51 -13.04 7.79 -30.37
CA ALA A 51 -13.92 8.91 -30.73
C ALA A 51 -13.17 10.17 -31.14
N GLY A 52 -11.83 10.19 -31.03
CA GLY A 52 -11.00 11.33 -31.41
C GLY A 52 -11.00 12.49 -30.43
N LEU A 53 -11.40 12.28 -29.18
CA LEU A 53 -11.48 13.31 -28.16
C LEU A 53 -10.16 13.47 -27.40
N ASN A 54 -9.14 13.95 -28.10
CA ASN A 54 -7.76 13.96 -27.62
C ASN A 54 -7.53 14.78 -26.35
N ARG A 55 -8.22 15.90 -26.16
CA ARG A 55 -8.06 16.72 -24.95
C ARG A 55 -8.56 16.00 -23.70
N THR A 56 -9.70 15.36 -23.84
CA THR A 56 -10.27 14.58 -22.72
C THR A 56 -9.39 13.40 -22.39
N VAL A 57 -8.87 12.73 -23.41
CA VAL A 57 -7.91 11.63 -23.25
C VAL A 57 -6.69 12.09 -22.46
N GLU A 58 -6.12 13.23 -22.83
CA GLU A 58 -4.95 13.75 -22.13
C GLU A 58 -5.23 14.01 -20.64
N THR A 59 -6.38 14.58 -20.31
CA THR A 59 -6.78 14.81 -18.93
C THR A 59 -6.93 13.52 -18.16
N LEU A 60 -7.59 12.52 -18.76
CA LEU A 60 -7.79 11.22 -18.12
C LEU A 60 -6.46 10.47 -17.94
N CYS A 61 -5.55 10.61 -18.90
CA CYS A 61 -4.20 10.01 -18.76
C CYS A 61 -3.44 10.59 -17.57
N LYS A 62 -3.55 11.89 -17.35
CA LYS A 62 -2.92 12.53 -16.19
C LYS A 62 -3.51 12.01 -14.88
N THR A 63 -4.81 11.87 -14.82
CA THR A 63 -5.50 11.31 -13.66
C THR A 63 -5.07 9.86 -13.41
N ARG A 64 -5.04 9.04 -14.47
CA ARG A 64 -4.60 7.66 -14.39
C ARG A 64 -3.17 7.56 -13.86
N ASN A 65 -2.27 8.43 -14.36
CA ASN A 65 -0.87 8.44 -13.93
C ASN A 65 -0.74 8.80 -12.45
N SER A 66 -1.55 9.75 -11.97
CA SER A 66 -1.58 10.12 -10.56
C SER A 66 -2.04 8.96 -9.69
N LEU A 67 -3.07 8.23 -10.10
CA LEU A 67 -3.55 7.06 -9.39
C LEU A 67 -2.52 5.94 -9.38
N ASN A 68 -1.79 5.76 -10.48
CA ASN A 68 -0.71 4.78 -10.55
C ASN A 68 0.41 5.09 -9.56
N LEU A 69 0.78 6.37 -9.44
CA LEU A 69 1.80 6.77 -8.47
C LEU A 69 1.35 6.49 -7.04
N GLU A 70 0.10 6.83 -6.74
CA GLU A 70 -0.49 6.56 -5.43
C GLU A 70 -0.49 5.08 -5.12
N ARG A 71 -0.85 4.26 -6.09
CA ARG A 71 -0.82 2.79 -5.95
C ARG A 71 0.60 2.28 -5.67
N LEU A 72 1.59 2.78 -6.40
CA LEU A 72 2.98 2.39 -6.21
C LEU A 72 3.50 2.79 -4.83
N GLU A 73 3.14 3.97 -4.35
CA GLU A 73 3.52 4.41 -3.01
C GLU A 73 2.94 3.48 -1.94
N LEU A 74 1.69 3.09 -2.10
CA LEU A 74 1.05 2.14 -1.18
C LEU A 74 1.73 0.78 -1.24
N GLU A 75 2.08 0.30 -2.43
CA GLU A 75 2.77 -0.98 -2.60
C GLU A 75 4.14 -0.98 -1.91
N ILE A 76 4.88 0.12 -2.02
CA ILE A 76 6.15 0.28 -1.33
C ILE A 76 5.94 0.22 0.19
N HIS A 77 4.93 0.89 0.69
CA HIS A 77 4.58 0.87 2.10
C HIS A 77 4.25 -0.54 2.60
N VAL A 78 3.44 -1.25 1.83
CA VAL A 78 3.08 -2.64 2.14
C VAL A 78 4.33 -3.52 2.18
N CYS A 79 5.24 -3.35 1.22
CA CYS A 79 6.49 -4.11 1.21
C CYS A 79 7.32 -3.85 2.47
N LYS A 80 7.42 -2.61 2.89
CA LYS A 80 8.15 -2.25 4.11
C LYS A 80 7.51 -2.86 5.35
N LEU A 81 6.20 -2.82 5.43
CA LEU A 81 5.47 -3.41 6.56
C LEU A 81 5.61 -4.92 6.59
N ARG A 82 5.54 -5.57 5.44
CA ARG A 82 5.73 -7.02 5.34
C ARG A 82 7.14 -7.44 5.75
N LEU A 83 8.13 -6.64 5.38
CA LEU A 83 9.50 -6.89 5.78
C LEU A 83 9.65 -6.81 7.30
N TRP A 84 9.06 -5.78 7.90
CA TRP A 84 9.06 -5.63 9.35
C TRP A 84 8.38 -6.83 10.03
N LEU A 85 7.23 -7.26 9.49
CA LEU A 85 6.48 -8.40 10.02
C LEU A 85 7.30 -9.70 9.92
N ALA A 86 7.99 -9.89 8.81
CA ALA A 86 8.83 -11.07 8.61
C ALA A 86 10.00 -11.08 9.60
N GLU A 87 10.61 -9.94 9.83
CA GLU A 87 11.69 -9.83 10.81
C GLU A 87 11.20 -10.06 12.24
N PHE A 88 10.01 -9.55 12.55
CA PHE A 88 9.38 -9.79 13.85
C PHE A 88 9.15 -11.28 14.09
N GLU A 89 8.58 -11.97 13.10
CA GLU A 89 8.33 -13.41 13.19
C GLU A 89 9.61 -14.19 13.35
N LYS A 90 10.64 -13.82 12.61
CA LYS A 90 11.95 -14.47 12.70
C LYS A 90 12.56 -14.28 14.07
N ALA A 91 12.52 -13.07 14.61
CA ALA A 91 13.04 -12.77 15.94
C ALA A 91 12.29 -13.55 17.02
N ARG A 92 10.98 -13.66 16.89
CA ARG A 92 10.14 -14.42 17.83
C ARG A 92 10.50 -15.90 17.82
N GLN A 93 10.76 -16.45 16.65
CA GLN A 93 11.16 -17.85 16.53
C GLN A 93 12.53 -18.11 17.15
N MET A 94 13.43 -17.16 17.03
CA MET A 94 14.78 -17.29 17.55
C MET A 94 14.86 -17.20 19.08
N THR A 95 13.86 -16.61 19.72
CA THR A 95 13.84 -16.42 21.16
C THR A 95 13.19 -17.57 21.93
N ARG A 96 12.76 -18.60 21.28
CA ARG A 96 12.18 -19.77 21.94
C ARG A 96 13.19 -20.63 22.66
#